data_2297fd43d57670e1d2c54ca62800ad9b
#
_entry.id   2297fd43d57670e1d2c54ca62800ad9b
#
_cell.length_a   1.000
_cell.length_b   1.000
_cell.length_c   1.000
_cell.angle_alpha   90.00
_cell.angle_beta   90.00
_cell.angle_gamma   90.00
#
_symmetry.space_group_name_H-M   'P 1'
#
loop_
_entity.id
_entity.type
_entity.pdbx_description
1 polymer ?
#
loop_
_entity_poly.entity_id
_entity_poly.type
_entity_poly.pdbx_seq_one_letter_code
_entity_poly.pdbx_strand_id
1 'polypeptide(L)'
;MYSMKYLIIAEYASDIERKRIDYALDRARIRAENNGEKSKITKPKGTALIYTGEEDDLDEFLVDLYSRLPGGKDVVQIFECTEYISTPTATKSTIRQYTNAPASEVHGSIGHILYGMGAKRHDNDKTKWTVHTRKGTVSITVNIKEGDTTLIEITLQGFGTVVDDFDRKLAKELSYFDHM
;
A
#
# COMPACT_ATOMS: atom_id res chain seq x y z
N MET A 1 -5.42 -12.46 29.49
CA MET A 1 -5.26 -12.31 28.02
C MET A 1 -4.05 -11.41 27.82
N TYR A 2 -2.93 -11.93 27.33
CA TYR A 2 -1.71 -11.15 27.13
C TYR A 2 -1.89 -10.25 25.90
N SER A 3 -1.69 -8.95 26.10
CA SER A 3 -1.68 -7.98 24.98
C SER A 3 -0.32 -8.11 24.28
N MET A 4 -0.33 -8.54 23.03
CA MET A 4 0.88 -8.56 22.21
C MET A 4 1.28 -7.12 21.83
N LYS A 5 2.56 -6.82 21.89
CA LYS A 5 3.14 -5.54 21.48
C LYS A 5 3.96 -5.76 20.21
N TYR A 6 3.74 -4.91 19.23
CA TYR A 6 4.48 -4.93 17.97
C TYR A 6 5.22 -3.61 17.81
N LEU A 7 6.47 -3.67 17.38
CA LEU A 7 7.21 -2.53 16.86
C LEU A 7 7.04 -2.52 15.34
N ILE A 8 6.48 -1.43 14.80
CA ILE A 8 6.28 -1.27 13.36
C ILE A 8 7.28 -0.23 12.88
N ILE A 9 8.15 -0.63 11.95
CA ILE A 9 9.09 0.26 11.27
C ILE A 9 8.60 0.44 9.85
N ALA A 10 8.37 1.69 9.44
CA ALA A 10 7.98 2.03 8.08
C ALA A 10 9.02 2.97 7.48
N GLU A 11 9.77 2.49 6.52
CA GLU A 11 10.73 3.28 5.76
C GLU A 11 10.02 4.14 4.71
N TYR A 12 10.58 5.31 4.43
CA TYR A 12 10.10 6.20 3.38
C TYR A 12 11.27 6.90 2.70
N ALA A 13 11.16 7.07 1.39
CA ALA A 13 12.15 7.76 0.56
C ALA A 13 11.77 9.23 0.27
N SER A 14 10.54 9.65 0.59
CA SER A 14 10.04 10.99 0.29
C SER A 14 9.10 11.52 1.37
N ASP A 15 8.96 12.86 1.45
CA ASP A 15 7.99 13.51 2.33
C ASP A 15 6.53 13.14 2.01
N ILE A 16 6.25 12.79 0.76
CA ILE A 16 4.93 12.35 0.34
C ILE A 16 4.60 11.00 0.98
N GLU A 17 5.55 10.07 0.97
CA GLU A 17 5.39 8.75 1.60
C GLU A 17 5.27 8.89 3.12
N ARG A 18 6.10 9.72 3.76
CA ARG A 18 5.97 10.04 5.18
C ARG A 18 4.56 10.53 5.54
N LYS A 19 4.01 11.48 4.79
CA LYS A 19 2.64 11.97 5.00
C LYS A 19 1.58 10.89 4.85
N ARG A 20 1.78 9.91 3.96
CA ARG A 20 0.88 8.76 3.80
C ARG A 20 0.90 7.84 5.02
N ILE A 21 2.10 7.63 5.60
CA ILE A 21 2.24 6.85 6.84
C ILE A 21 1.55 7.58 8.00
N ASP A 22 1.78 8.88 8.17
CA ASP A 22 1.12 9.68 9.20
C ASP A 22 -0.41 9.65 9.05
N TYR A 23 -0.93 9.77 7.81
CA TYR A 23 -2.36 9.65 7.55
C TYR A 23 -2.94 8.26 7.88
N ALA A 24 -2.21 7.19 7.57
CA ALA A 24 -2.63 5.84 7.93
C ALA A 24 -2.69 5.65 9.46
N LEU A 25 -1.72 6.21 10.17
CA LEU A 25 -1.67 6.19 11.63
C LEU A 25 -2.85 6.94 12.25
N ASP A 26 -3.16 8.14 11.77
CA ASP A 26 -4.29 8.93 12.26
C ASP A 26 -5.63 8.23 12.02
N ARG A 27 -5.81 7.64 10.84
CA ARG A 27 -7.01 6.85 10.55
C ARG A 27 -7.16 5.64 11.46
N ALA A 28 -6.06 4.96 11.77
CA ALA A 28 -6.08 3.81 12.66
C ALA A 28 -6.45 4.22 14.10
N ARG A 29 -5.96 5.37 14.57
CA ARG A 29 -6.33 5.95 15.88
C ARG A 29 -7.82 6.29 15.96
N ILE A 30 -8.34 7.01 14.97
CA ILE A 30 -9.77 7.38 14.91
C ILE A 30 -10.64 6.12 14.88
N ARG A 31 -10.25 5.09 14.15
CA ARG A 31 -10.99 3.83 14.06
C ARG A 31 -11.01 3.10 15.40
N ALA A 32 -9.87 3.03 16.09
CA ALA A 32 -9.77 2.40 17.41
C ALA A 32 -10.63 3.14 18.46
N GLU A 33 -10.64 4.48 18.43
CA GLU A 33 -11.48 5.30 19.31
C GLU A 33 -12.98 5.07 19.06
N ASN A 34 -13.41 5.04 17.79
CA ASN A 34 -14.83 4.89 17.41
C ASN A 34 -15.37 3.48 17.69
N ASN A 35 -14.53 2.45 17.60
CA ASN A 35 -14.96 1.06 17.79
C ASN A 35 -14.78 0.57 19.24
N GLY A 36 -14.26 1.40 20.14
CA GLY A 36 -13.96 0.98 21.52
C GLY A 36 -12.90 -0.12 21.58
N GLU A 37 -12.05 -0.23 20.55
CA GLU A 37 -11.02 -1.24 20.48
C GLU A 37 -9.96 -1.04 21.57
N LYS A 38 -9.51 -2.15 22.16
CA LYS A 38 -8.40 -2.15 23.14
C LYS A 38 -7.04 -1.94 22.51
N SER A 39 -6.97 -1.90 21.18
CA SER A 39 -5.74 -1.70 20.43
C SER A 39 -5.29 -0.25 20.51
N LYS A 40 -4.03 -0.01 20.88
CA LYS A 40 -3.46 1.33 20.96
C LYS A 40 -2.23 1.43 20.07
N ILE A 41 -2.27 2.35 19.10
CA ILE A 41 -1.12 2.69 18.28
C ILE A 41 -0.52 3.99 18.81
N THR A 42 0.75 3.93 19.21
CA THR A 42 1.50 5.10 19.70
C THR A 42 2.75 5.31 18.87
N LYS A 43 3.01 6.57 18.50
CA LYS A 43 4.31 6.97 17.94
C LYS A 43 5.15 7.43 19.12
N PRO A 44 6.21 6.68 19.50
CA PRO A 44 7.04 7.06 20.64
C PRO A 44 7.76 8.37 20.34
N LYS A 45 8.02 9.16 21.37
CA LYS A 45 8.96 10.27 21.30
C LYS A 45 10.35 9.71 21.57
N GLY A 46 11.28 9.91 20.68
CA GLY A 46 12.65 9.43 20.87
C GLY A 46 13.25 8.86 19.59
N THR A 47 14.39 8.23 19.72
CA THR A 47 15.10 7.54 18.66
C THR A 47 14.83 6.04 18.78
N ALA A 48 14.37 5.42 17.70
CA ALA A 48 14.32 3.96 17.59
C ALA A 48 15.61 3.49 16.91
N LEU A 49 16.31 2.55 17.52
CA LEU A 49 17.51 1.93 16.98
C LEU A 49 17.20 0.46 16.69
N ILE A 50 17.77 -0.05 15.61
CA ILE A 50 17.78 -1.48 15.29
C ILE A 50 19.22 -1.94 15.48
N TYR A 51 19.41 -2.91 16.36
CA TYR A 51 20.68 -3.58 16.52
C TYR A 51 20.59 -4.96 15.86
N THR A 52 21.63 -5.32 15.14
CA THR A 52 21.82 -6.66 14.57
C THR A 52 23.26 -7.07 14.84
N GLY A 53 23.48 -8.07 15.68
CA GLY A 53 24.81 -8.52 16.08
C GLY A 53 24.74 -9.54 17.22
N GLU A 54 25.88 -9.85 17.79
CA GLU A 54 26.00 -10.74 18.94
C GLU A 54 25.55 -10.03 20.22
N GLU A 55 25.11 -10.81 21.23
CA GLU A 55 24.56 -10.30 22.48
C GLU A 55 25.63 -9.57 23.31
N ASP A 56 26.87 -10.07 23.32
CA ASP A 56 27.99 -9.43 24.04
C ASP A 56 28.28 -8.02 23.53
N ASP A 57 28.25 -7.81 22.21
CA ASP A 57 28.45 -6.49 21.59
C ASP A 57 27.28 -5.55 21.89
N LEU A 58 26.05 -6.08 22.01
CA LEU A 58 24.88 -5.31 22.41
C LEU A 58 25.04 -4.80 23.84
N ASP A 59 25.51 -5.63 24.76
CA ASP A 59 25.70 -5.27 26.16
C ASP A 59 26.74 -4.14 26.30
N GLU A 60 27.85 -4.21 25.56
CA GLU A 60 28.85 -3.14 25.55
C GLU A 60 28.26 -1.81 25.05
N PHE A 61 27.49 -1.87 23.94
CA PHE A 61 26.79 -0.70 23.43
C PHE A 61 25.79 -0.12 24.44
N LEU A 62 25.04 -0.97 25.13
CA LEU A 62 24.05 -0.55 26.13
C LEU A 62 24.71 0.12 27.35
N VAL A 63 25.85 -0.38 27.79
CA VAL A 63 26.62 0.26 28.87
C VAL A 63 27.05 1.66 28.48
N ASP A 64 27.59 1.87 27.28
CA ASP A 64 27.95 3.20 26.78
C ASP A 64 26.72 4.12 26.66
N LEU A 65 25.62 3.63 26.10
CA LEU A 65 24.36 4.37 25.95
C LEU A 65 23.80 4.82 27.28
N TYR A 66 23.71 3.93 28.27
CA TYR A 66 23.20 4.25 29.62
C TYR A 66 24.07 5.27 30.34
N SER A 67 25.39 5.24 30.14
CA SER A 67 26.30 6.20 30.73
C SER A 67 26.12 7.64 30.23
N ARG A 68 25.53 7.79 29.03
CA ARG A 68 25.32 9.08 28.35
C ARG A 68 23.93 9.68 28.54
N LEU A 69 22.96 8.87 28.96
CA LEU A 69 21.57 9.33 29.11
C LEU A 69 21.25 9.75 30.53
N PRO A 70 20.63 10.94 30.71
CA PRO A 70 20.17 11.41 32.02
C PRO A 70 19.09 10.53 32.56
N GLY A 71 19.02 9.52 33.04
CA GLY A 71 18.03 8.56 33.50
C GLY A 71 18.45 7.13 33.21
N GLY A 72 19.57 6.96 32.51
CA GLY A 72 20.21 5.67 32.29
C GLY A 72 19.23 4.63 31.70
N LYS A 73 19.19 3.44 32.29
CA LYS A 73 18.32 2.34 31.84
C LYS A 73 16.81 2.62 31.92
N ASP A 74 16.37 3.57 32.74
CA ASP A 74 14.95 3.84 32.95
C ASP A 74 14.28 4.54 31.75
N VAL A 75 15.10 5.15 30.89
CA VAL A 75 14.62 5.82 29.67
C VAL A 75 14.80 4.98 28.38
N VAL A 76 15.37 3.80 28.51
CA VAL A 76 15.62 2.87 27.38
C VAL A 76 14.73 1.65 27.52
N GLN A 77 14.04 1.30 26.46
CA GLN A 77 13.26 0.06 26.35
C GLN A 77 13.87 -0.81 25.26
N ILE A 78 14.22 -2.03 25.61
CA ILE A 78 14.80 -3.02 24.70
C ILE A 78 13.75 -4.06 24.43
N PHE A 79 13.57 -4.43 23.17
CA PHE A 79 12.68 -5.47 22.74
C PHE A 79 13.46 -6.42 21.84
N GLU A 80 13.43 -7.69 22.17
CA GLU A 80 13.79 -8.73 21.21
C GLU A 80 12.69 -8.82 20.17
N CYS A 81 13.05 -8.62 18.91
CA CYS A 81 12.09 -8.61 17.78
C CYS A 81 12.34 -9.82 16.91
N THR A 82 11.39 -10.73 16.85
CA THR A 82 11.29 -11.68 15.74
C THR A 82 10.51 -11.05 14.61
N GLU A 83 10.98 -11.22 13.37
CA GLU A 83 10.28 -10.73 12.20
C GLU A 83 8.89 -11.37 12.12
N TYR A 84 7.85 -10.52 12.19
CA TYR A 84 6.48 -10.93 11.95
C TYR A 84 6.08 -10.53 10.54
N ILE A 85 6.08 -11.49 9.63
CA ILE A 85 5.63 -11.27 8.26
C ILE A 85 4.11 -11.42 8.23
N SER A 86 3.40 -10.30 8.31
CA SER A 86 1.99 -10.26 7.95
C SER A 86 1.89 -9.98 6.46
N THR A 87 1.37 -10.93 5.71
CA THR A 87 1.06 -10.77 4.29
C THR A 87 -0.44 -10.54 4.13
N PRO A 88 -0.94 -9.30 4.24
CA PRO A 88 -2.33 -9.04 3.93
C PRO A 88 -2.59 -9.42 2.47
N THR A 89 -3.66 -10.16 2.23
CA THR A 89 -4.04 -10.56 0.88
C THR A 89 -4.49 -9.32 0.10
N ALA A 90 -3.86 -9.08 -1.04
CA ALA A 90 -4.29 -8.02 -1.94
C ALA A 90 -5.68 -8.33 -2.51
N THR A 91 -6.57 -7.36 -2.50
CA THR A 91 -7.85 -7.42 -3.22
C THR A 91 -7.57 -7.40 -4.71
N LYS A 92 -8.23 -8.29 -5.45
CA LYS A 92 -8.13 -8.38 -6.91
C LYS A 92 -9.52 -8.31 -7.51
N SER A 93 -9.69 -7.46 -8.53
CA SER A 93 -10.89 -7.41 -9.38
C SER A 93 -10.49 -7.57 -10.84
N THR A 94 -11.38 -8.13 -11.65
CA THR A 94 -11.17 -8.30 -13.09
C THR A 94 -12.41 -7.90 -13.84
N ILE A 95 -12.28 -6.90 -14.72
CA ILE A 95 -13.31 -6.45 -15.65
C ILE A 95 -13.04 -7.09 -16.99
N ARG A 96 -14.08 -7.67 -17.61
CA ARG A 96 -14.04 -8.21 -18.97
C ARG A 96 -15.12 -7.58 -19.81
N GLN A 97 -14.75 -7.09 -20.97
CA GLN A 97 -15.66 -6.46 -21.93
C GLN A 97 -15.31 -6.88 -23.35
N TYR A 98 -16.33 -6.95 -24.22
CA TYR A 98 -16.18 -7.29 -25.62
C TYR A 98 -16.62 -6.10 -26.47
N THR A 99 -15.92 -5.85 -27.56
CA THR A 99 -16.26 -4.81 -28.53
C THR A 99 -15.92 -5.27 -29.95
N ASN A 100 -16.59 -4.68 -30.95
CA ASN A 100 -16.27 -4.88 -32.35
C ASN A 100 -15.17 -3.97 -32.88
N ALA A 101 -14.70 -3.01 -32.04
CA ALA A 101 -13.62 -2.11 -32.40
C ALA A 101 -12.28 -2.85 -32.54
N PRO A 102 -11.40 -2.46 -33.47
CA PRO A 102 -10.08 -3.07 -33.65
C PRO A 102 -9.21 -2.88 -32.39
N ALA A 103 -8.35 -3.86 -32.09
CA ALA A 103 -7.49 -3.82 -30.88
C ALA A 103 -6.62 -2.56 -30.80
N SER A 104 -6.15 -2.01 -31.93
CA SER A 104 -5.35 -0.79 -31.98
C SER A 104 -6.12 0.45 -31.48
N GLU A 105 -7.39 0.56 -31.82
CA GLU A 105 -8.27 1.65 -31.37
C GLU A 105 -8.63 1.50 -29.91
N VAL A 106 -8.94 0.27 -29.48
CA VAL A 106 -9.19 -0.07 -28.08
C VAL A 106 -8.00 0.28 -27.19
N HIS A 107 -6.77 -0.05 -27.61
CA HIS A 107 -5.57 0.33 -26.88
C HIS A 107 -5.45 1.84 -26.64
N GLY A 108 -5.74 2.64 -27.65
CA GLY A 108 -5.73 4.11 -27.56
C GLY A 108 -6.79 4.61 -26.57
N SER A 109 -8.01 4.13 -26.69
CA SER A 109 -9.16 4.54 -25.87
C SER A 109 -8.96 4.16 -24.40
N ILE A 110 -8.52 2.93 -24.10
CA ILE A 110 -8.22 2.49 -22.73
C ILE A 110 -7.09 3.35 -22.14
N GLY A 111 -6.06 3.64 -22.91
CA GLY A 111 -4.98 4.54 -22.49
C GLY A 111 -5.51 5.91 -22.07
N HIS A 112 -6.39 6.53 -22.88
CA HIS A 112 -7.00 7.82 -22.54
C HIS A 112 -7.86 7.76 -21.29
N ILE A 113 -8.69 6.72 -21.12
CA ILE A 113 -9.50 6.51 -19.92
C ILE A 113 -8.60 6.43 -18.69
N LEU A 114 -7.58 5.58 -18.70
CA LEU A 114 -6.70 5.39 -17.56
C LEU A 114 -5.91 6.66 -17.23
N TYR A 115 -5.40 7.41 -18.22
CA TYR A 115 -4.77 8.71 -18.01
C TYR A 115 -5.75 9.72 -17.40
N GLY A 116 -6.98 9.80 -17.90
CA GLY A 116 -8.03 10.65 -17.35
C GLY A 116 -8.36 10.32 -15.88
N MET A 117 -8.22 9.06 -15.49
CA MET A 117 -8.37 8.61 -14.10
C MET A 117 -7.10 8.80 -13.25
N GLY A 118 -6.04 9.40 -13.79
CA GLY A 118 -4.79 9.69 -13.08
C GLY A 118 -3.83 8.50 -12.98
N ALA A 119 -4.04 7.44 -13.76
CA ALA A 119 -3.10 6.33 -13.82
C ALA A 119 -1.84 6.69 -14.62
N LYS A 120 -0.70 6.17 -14.19
CA LYS A 120 0.58 6.29 -14.87
C LYS A 120 0.96 4.95 -15.48
N ARG A 121 1.35 4.97 -16.75
CA ARG A 121 1.83 3.77 -17.46
C ARG A 121 3.27 3.47 -17.06
N HIS A 122 3.61 2.19 -16.98
CA HIS A 122 4.99 1.76 -16.74
C HIS A 122 5.81 1.85 -18.03
N ASP A 123 7.04 2.38 -17.95
CA ASP A 123 7.91 2.55 -19.11
C ASP A 123 8.35 1.20 -19.69
N ASN A 124 8.60 0.22 -18.84
CA ASN A 124 9.10 -1.10 -19.21
C ASN A 124 8.01 -2.12 -19.59
N ASP A 125 6.73 -1.82 -19.30
CA ASP A 125 5.62 -2.74 -19.59
C ASP A 125 4.36 -1.94 -19.93
N LYS A 126 4.09 -1.87 -21.23
CA LYS A 126 2.98 -1.11 -21.78
C LYS A 126 1.60 -1.63 -21.37
N THR A 127 1.51 -2.80 -20.80
CA THR A 127 0.26 -3.38 -20.27
C THR A 127 0.01 -3.00 -18.81
N LYS A 128 1.02 -2.50 -18.10
CA LYS A 128 0.94 -2.18 -16.67
C LYS A 128 0.81 -0.69 -16.40
N TRP A 129 -0.06 -0.39 -15.45
CA TRP A 129 -0.35 0.96 -14.98
C TRP A 129 -0.44 0.99 -13.47
N THR A 130 -0.23 2.16 -12.89
CA THR A 130 -0.40 2.40 -11.46
C THR A 130 -1.16 3.70 -11.24
N VAL A 131 -2.14 3.66 -10.35
CA VAL A 131 -2.83 4.86 -9.88
C VAL A 131 -2.63 5.03 -8.38
N HIS A 132 -2.30 6.25 -7.97
CA HIS A 132 -2.19 6.63 -6.57
C HIS A 132 -3.38 7.50 -6.19
N THR A 133 -4.12 7.05 -5.19
CA THR A 133 -5.27 7.78 -4.66
C THR A 133 -5.04 8.13 -3.18
N ARG A 134 -5.93 8.92 -2.60
CA ARG A 134 -5.92 9.18 -1.14
C ARG A 134 -6.18 7.92 -0.31
N LYS A 135 -6.84 6.91 -0.88
CA LYS A 135 -7.21 5.67 -0.20
C LYS A 135 -6.17 4.55 -0.36
N GLY A 136 -5.21 4.72 -1.26
CA GLY A 136 -4.16 3.73 -1.52
C GLY A 136 -3.73 3.71 -2.98
N THR A 137 -2.98 2.67 -3.33
CA THR A 137 -2.44 2.45 -4.68
C THR A 137 -3.16 1.27 -5.32
N VAL A 138 -3.50 1.39 -6.61
CA VAL A 138 -4.03 0.30 -7.44
C VAL A 138 -3.04 0.03 -8.57
N SER A 139 -2.62 -1.21 -8.69
CA SER A 139 -1.92 -1.73 -9.85
C SER A 139 -2.93 -2.23 -10.87
N ILE A 140 -2.75 -1.89 -12.15
CA ILE A 140 -3.69 -2.19 -13.22
C ILE A 140 -2.91 -2.93 -14.30
N THR A 141 -3.45 -4.06 -14.74
CA THR A 141 -2.94 -4.80 -15.91
C THR A 141 -4.01 -4.84 -16.98
N VAL A 142 -3.68 -4.41 -18.19
CA VAL A 142 -4.57 -4.37 -19.35
C VAL A 142 -4.11 -5.39 -20.36
N ASN A 143 -4.99 -6.35 -20.69
CA ASN A 143 -4.80 -7.33 -21.74
C ASN A 143 -5.90 -7.14 -22.80
N ILE A 144 -5.50 -6.96 -24.04
CA ILE A 144 -6.42 -6.83 -25.17
C ILE A 144 -6.11 -7.97 -26.14
N LYS A 145 -7.13 -8.76 -26.45
CA LYS A 145 -7.02 -9.89 -27.37
C LYS A 145 -7.97 -9.69 -28.55
N GLU A 146 -7.42 -9.71 -29.74
CA GLU A 146 -8.16 -9.61 -31.00
C GLU A 146 -8.63 -11.01 -31.42
N GLY A 147 -9.90 -11.11 -31.90
CA GLY A 147 -10.54 -12.30 -32.41
C GLY A 147 -11.71 -11.88 -33.30
N ASP A 148 -12.77 -12.65 -33.34
CA ASP A 148 -14.05 -12.25 -34.01
C ASP A 148 -14.62 -10.98 -33.36
N THR A 149 -14.36 -10.81 -32.05
CA THR A 149 -14.55 -9.58 -31.29
C THR A 149 -13.29 -9.32 -30.49
N THR A 150 -13.04 -8.05 -30.14
CA THR A 150 -11.92 -7.66 -29.30
C THR A 150 -12.29 -7.84 -27.82
N LEU A 151 -11.57 -8.71 -27.10
CA LEU A 151 -11.70 -8.88 -25.65
C LEU A 151 -10.78 -7.90 -24.93
N ILE A 152 -11.37 -7.11 -24.06
CA ILE A 152 -10.68 -6.24 -23.09
C ILE A 152 -10.75 -6.94 -21.73
N GLU A 153 -9.57 -7.24 -21.15
CA GLU A 153 -9.46 -7.77 -19.79
C GLU A 153 -8.60 -6.84 -18.97
N ILE A 154 -9.17 -6.22 -17.93
CA ILE A 154 -8.47 -5.31 -17.02
C ILE A 154 -8.47 -5.92 -15.63
N THR A 155 -7.27 -6.20 -15.10
CA THR A 155 -7.09 -6.69 -13.75
C THR A 155 -6.62 -5.55 -12.86
N LEU A 156 -7.33 -5.34 -11.76
CA LEU A 156 -7.03 -4.38 -10.70
C LEU A 156 -6.50 -5.12 -9.47
N GLN A 157 -5.45 -4.62 -8.85
CA GLN A 157 -4.89 -5.20 -7.64
C GLN A 157 -4.45 -4.11 -6.66
N GLY A 158 -4.76 -4.26 -5.38
CA GLY A 158 -4.41 -3.30 -4.33
C GLY A 158 -4.83 -3.80 -2.96
N PHE A 159 -4.77 -2.93 -1.94
CA PHE A 159 -5.14 -3.28 -0.58
C PHE A 159 -6.32 -2.44 -0.09
N GLY A 160 -7.25 -3.08 0.62
CA GLY A 160 -8.43 -2.42 1.17
C GLY A 160 -9.47 -2.03 0.11
N THR A 161 -10.30 -1.04 0.40
CA THR A 161 -11.46 -0.63 -0.42
C THR A 161 -11.10 0.17 -1.68
N VAL A 162 -9.81 0.48 -1.90
CA VAL A 162 -9.38 1.28 -3.05
C VAL A 162 -9.66 0.58 -4.38
N VAL A 163 -9.55 -0.76 -4.40
CA VAL A 163 -9.82 -1.57 -5.61
C VAL A 163 -11.28 -1.48 -5.99
N ASP A 164 -12.21 -1.67 -5.03
CA ASP A 164 -13.66 -1.62 -5.28
C ASP A 164 -14.11 -0.22 -5.74
N ASP A 165 -13.53 0.83 -5.15
CA ASP A 165 -13.84 2.21 -5.54
C ASP A 165 -13.33 2.53 -6.94
N PHE A 166 -12.15 2.02 -7.30
CA PHE A 166 -11.58 2.23 -8.61
C PHE A 166 -12.30 1.39 -9.67
N ASP A 167 -12.64 0.15 -9.35
CA ASP A 167 -13.41 -0.77 -10.19
C ASP A 167 -14.74 -0.14 -10.63
N ARG A 168 -15.53 0.35 -9.67
CA ARG A 168 -16.81 1.02 -9.96
C ARG A 168 -16.66 2.24 -10.90
N LYS A 169 -15.59 3.03 -10.72
CA LYS A 169 -15.33 4.18 -11.59
C LYS A 169 -14.91 3.74 -12.99
N LEU A 170 -13.99 2.77 -13.06
CA LEU A 170 -13.51 2.27 -14.32
C LEU A 170 -14.61 1.58 -15.12
N ALA A 171 -15.45 0.76 -14.48
CA ALA A 171 -16.60 0.13 -15.15
C ALA A 171 -17.55 1.15 -15.78
N LYS A 172 -17.78 2.30 -15.11
CA LYS A 172 -18.58 3.38 -15.66
C LYS A 172 -17.94 4.01 -16.90
N GLU A 173 -16.63 4.23 -16.89
CA GLU A 173 -15.92 4.77 -18.07
C GLU A 173 -15.88 3.77 -19.23
N LEU A 174 -15.77 2.47 -18.92
CA LEU A 174 -15.75 1.42 -19.91
C LEU A 174 -17.12 1.16 -20.56
N SER A 175 -18.23 1.56 -19.95
CA SER A 175 -19.56 1.43 -20.54
C SER A 175 -19.70 2.14 -21.90
N TYR A 176 -18.77 3.02 -22.23
CA TYR A 176 -18.64 3.61 -23.56
C TYR A 176 -18.49 2.55 -24.66
N PHE A 177 -17.80 1.45 -24.38
CA PHE A 177 -17.60 0.36 -25.35
C PHE A 177 -18.84 -0.53 -25.56
N ASP A 178 -19.86 -0.43 -24.69
CA ASP A 178 -21.10 -1.20 -24.84
C ASP A 178 -21.92 -0.75 -26.07
N HIS A 179 -21.60 0.42 -26.64
CA HIS A 179 -22.31 1.04 -27.75
C HIS A 179 -21.49 1.09 -29.06
N MET A 180 -20.31 0.46 -29.08
CA MET A 180 -19.43 0.33 -30.23
C MET A 180 -19.44 -1.12 -30.73
#